data_39f2c3c462d52852789a58926c04971f
#
_entry.id   39f2c3c462d52852789a58926c04971f
#
_cell.length_a   1.000
_cell.length_b   1.000
_cell.length_c   1.000
_cell.angle_alpha   90.00
_cell.angle_beta   90.00
_cell.angle_gamma   90.00
#
_symmetry.space_group_name_H-M   'P 1'
#
loop_
_entity.id
_entity.type
_entity.pdbx_description
1 polymer ?
#
loop_
_entity_poly.entity_id
_entity_poly.type
_entity_poly.pdbx_seq_one_letter_code
_entity_poly.pdbx_strand_id
1 'polypeptide(L)'
;MERSRTNLRFVMTGGPGAGKTTVLRALAARGYPHAAESARAIIQERLARGLSPRPPLAQFGHEILQRDIARYRETRATEHPVFFDRGIVDALGILDEQQAMSLGEVEAYVRSFPYNTLVLLMPPWEAIYRTDSERDQTFAEAVRACESLRTWYARWDYETIEVPCTAIDQRVNFILHTVEDALTGLTADRKGH
;
A
#
# COMPACT_ATOMS: atom_id res chain seq x y z
N MET A 1 0.00 -7.61 -21.42
CA MET A 1 0.15 -6.14 -21.46
C MET A 1 1.20 -5.80 -20.42
N GLU A 2 2.33 -5.32 -20.88
CA GLU A 2 3.48 -5.04 -20.01
C GLU A 2 3.11 -3.92 -19.05
N ARG A 3 3.15 -4.20 -17.73
CA ARG A 3 2.91 -3.19 -16.71
C ARG A 3 4.08 -2.22 -16.75
N SER A 4 3.78 -0.96 -16.99
CA SER A 4 4.78 0.05 -17.24
C SER A 4 5.54 0.42 -15.96
N ARG A 5 6.85 0.22 -15.95
CA ARG A 5 7.76 0.81 -14.95
C ARG A 5 7.72 2.34 -14.96
N THR A 6 7.15 2.96 -16.01
CA THR A 6 6.96 4.40 -16.13
C THR A 6 5.71 4.94 -15.44
N ASN A 7 4.88 4.06 -14.81
CA ASN A 7 3.74 4.51 -14.03
C ASN A 7 4.19 5.24 -12.76
N LEU A 8 3.76 6.47 -12.60
CA LEU A 8 4.13 7.33 -11.46
C LEU A 8 3.30 7.09 -10.19
N ARG A 9 2.39 6.10 -10.18
CA ARG A 9 1.60 5.71 -9.00
C ARG A 9 2.29 4.59 -8.26
N PHE A 10 2.86 4.90 -7.10
CA PHE A 10 3.56 3.92 -6.25
C PHE A 10 2.72 3.55 -5.04
N VAL A 11 2.57 2.27 -4.77
CA VAL A 11 1.92 1.79 -3.55
C VAL A 11 2.94 1.66 -2.45
N MET A 12 2.58 2.15 -1.25
CA MET A 12 3.26 1.89 0.00
C MET A 12 2.35 1.02 0.86
N THR A 13 2.70 -0.24 1.04
CA THR A 13 1.92 -1.20 1.83
C THR A 13 2.71 -1.70 3.04
N GLY A 14 2.11 -2.54 3.87
CA GLY A 14 2.72 -3.10 5.08
C GLY A 14 1.77 -3.12 6.26
N GLY A 15 2.12 -3.84 7.30
CA GLY A 15 1.31 -4.01 8.50
C GLY A 15 0.99 -2.69 9.24
N PRO A 16 0.08 -2.74 10.21
CA PRO A 16 -0.14 -1.62 11.13
C PRO A 16 1.14 -1.37 11.94
N GLY A 17 1.37 -0.11 12.36
CA GLY A 17 2.54 0.23 13.18
C GLY A 17 3.86 0.35 12.44
N ALA A 18 3.94 0.06 11.14
CA ALA A 18 5.16 0.15 10.33
C ALA A 18 5.64 1.58 10.00
N GLY A 19 4.94 2.61 10.46
CA GLY A 19 5.31 4.02 10.27
C GLY A 19 4.96 4.61 8.91
N LYS A 20 4.07 3.97 8.11
CA LYS A 20 3.64 4.44 6.78
C LYS A 20 3.23 5.92 6.77
N THR A 21 2.26 6.27 7.59
CA THR A 21 1.70 7.64 7.64
C THR A 21 2.76 8.70 7.94
N THR A 22 3.73 8.39 8.80
CA THR A 22 4.83 9.32 9.14
C THR A 22 5.74 9.55 7.93
N VAL A 23 6.09 8.49 7.22
CA VAL A 23 6.92 8.56 6.01
C VAL A 23 6.18 9.29 4.89
N LEU A 24 4.88 9.01 4.68
CA LEU A 24 4.06 9.69 3.67
C LEU A 24 3.94 11.20 3.93
N ARG A 25 3.79 11.60 5.20
CA ARG A 25 3.83 13.03 5.58
C ARG A 25 5.18 13.68 5.28
N ALA A 26 6.28 12.97 5.53
CA ALA A 26 7.62 13.45 5.23
C ALA A 26 7.87 13.56 3.71
N LEU A 27 7.36 12.62 2.90
CA LEU A 27 7.35 12.72 1.43
C LEU A 27 6.52 13.92 0.95
N ALA A 28 5.34 14.14 1.53
CA ALA A 28 4.49 15.30 1.21
C ALA A 28 5.19 16.62 1.53
N ALA A 29 5.91 16.71 2.65
CA ALA A 29 6.71 17.89 3.01
C ALA A 29 7.85 18.17 2.01
N ARG A 30 8.27 17.15 1.23
CA ARG A 30 9.24 17.29 0.13
C ARG A 30 8.59 17.50 -1.25
N GLY A 31 7.28 17.76 -1.30
CA GLY A 31 6.55 18.05 -2.53
C GLY A 31 5.98 16.82 -3.26
N TYR A 32 6.06 15.63 -2.67
CA TYR A 32 5.49 14.42 -3.26
C TYR A 32 4.06 14.18 -2.76
N PRO A 33 3.03 14.26 -3.61
CA PRO A 33 1.66 14.04 -3.22
C PRO A 33 1.42 12.59 -2.77
N HIS A 34 0.46 12.40 -1.87
CA HIS A 34 0.04 11.08 -1.45
C HIS A 34 -1.48 10.96 -1.32
N ALA A 35 -2.00 9.77 -1.59
CA ALA A 35 -3.37 9.37 -1.30
C ALA A 35 -3.42 8.67 0.06
N ALA A 36 -4.26 9.18 0.97
CA ALA A 36 -4.36 8.67 2.34
C ALA A 36 -5.07 7.29 2.40
N GLU A 37 -4.89 6.54 3.49
CA GLU A 37 -5.50 5.23 3.72
C GLU A 37 -7.03 5.30 3.76
N SER A 38 -7.71 4.50 2.93
CA SER A 38 -9.17 4.46 2.83
C SER A 38 -9.82 3.83 4.05
N ALA A 39 -9.24 2.75 4.58
CA ALA A 39 -9.78 2.02 5.73
C ALA A 39 -9.96 2.93 6.95
N ARG A 40 -8.96 3.74 7.28
CA ARG A 40 -9.02 4.67 8.40
C ARG A 40 -10.12 5.71 8.22
N ALA A 41 -10.25 6.28 7.04
CA ALA A 41 -11.29 7.26 6.74
C ALA A 41 -12.70 6.65 6.91
N ILE A 42 -12.92 5.42 6.44
CA ILE A 42 -14.18 4.69 6.62
C ILE A 42 -14.48 4.46 8.10
N ILE A 43 -13.51 4.00 8.88
CA ILE A 43 -13.66 3.78 10.33
C ILE A 43 -14.08 5.07 11.03
N GLN A 44 -13.41 6.19 10.76
CA GLN A 44 -13.72 7.48 11.37
C GLN A 44 -15.13 7.98 10.99
N GLU A 45 -15.53 7.87 9.73
CA GLU A 45 -16.86 8.25 9.27
C GLU A 45 -17.96 7.39 9.91
N ARG A 46 -17.71 6.09 10.08
CA ARG A 46 -18.66 5.18 10.75
C ARG A 46 -18.80 5.52 12.23
N LEU A 47 -17.69 5.75 12.93
CA LEU A 47 -17.70 6.19 14.33
C LEU A 47 -18.46 7.51 14.51
N ALA A 48 -18.24 8.49 13.64
CA ALA A 48 -18.95 9.78 13.66
C ALA A 48 -20.49 9.64 13.48
N ARG A 49 -20.92 8.53 12.86
CA ARG A 49 -22.36 8.18 12.69
C ARG A 49 -22.89 7.25 13.77
N GLY A 50 -22.11 6.92 14.81
CA GLY A 50 -22.49 6.00 15.87
C GLY A 50 -22.59 4.52 15.41
N LEU A 51 -21.96 4.17 14.30
CA LEU A 51 -21.95 2.81 13.74
C LEU A 51 -20.72 2.03 14.25
N SER A 52 -20.79 0.70 14.15
CA SER A 52 -19.62 -0.14 14.36
C SER A 52 -18.47 0.31 13.46
N PRO A 53 -17.23 0.50 13.98
CA PRO A 53 -16.10 0.99 13.23
C PRO A 53 -15.74 0.12 12.02
N ARG A 54 -15.91 -1.19 12.15
CA ARG A 54 -15.66 -2.16 11.10
C ARG A 54 -16.93 -2.98 10.84
N PRO A 55 -17.51 -2.91 9.64
CA PRO A 55 -18.56 -3.84 9.23
C PRO A 55 -17.96 -5.24 8.99
N PRO A 56 -18.75 -6.26 8.59
CA PRO A 56 -18.22 -7.55 8.13
C PRO A 56 -17.11 -7.37 7.10
N LEU A 57 -16.03 -8.16 7.19
CA LEU A 57 -14.80 -7.93 6.42
C LEU A 57 -15.02 -7.85 4.90
N ALA A 58 -15.91 -8.67 4.34
CA ALA A 58 -16.24 -8.60 2.92
C ALA A 58 -16.87 -7.24 2.54
N GLN A 59 -17.82 -6.76 3.33
CA GLN A 59 -18.41 -5.42 3.13
C GLN A 59 -17.35 -4.33 3.27
N PHE A 60 -16.50 -4.42 4.29
CA PHE A 60 -15.41 -3.47 4.53
C PHE A 60 -14.42 -3.44 3.37
N GLY A 61 -14.05 -4.62 2.84
CA GLY A 61 -13.19 -4.75 1.66
C GLY A 61 -13.80 -4.06 0.42
N HIS A 62 -15.10 -4.22 0.19
CA HIS A 62 -15.78 -3.53 -0.90
C HIS A 62 -15.82 -2.00 -0.71
N GLU A 63 -16.09 -1.51 0.51
CA GLU A 63 -16.09 -0.07 0.81
C GLU A 63 -14.69 0.54 0.59
N ILE A 64 -13.62 -0.17 1.00
CA ILE A 64 -12.22 0.23 0.76
C ILE A 64 -11.93 0.26 -0.75
N LEU A 65 -12.27 -0.82 -1.47
CA LEU A 65 -12.04 -0.95 -2.91
C LEU A 65 -12.67 0.21 -3.69
N GLN A 66 -13.93 0.53 -3.41
CA GLN A 66 -14.64 1.63 -4.09
C GLN A 66 -13.97 2.97 -3.84
N ARG A 67 -13.52 3.23 -2.61
CA ARG A 67 -12.83 4.47 -2.25
C ARG A 67 -11.45 4.55 -2.88
N ASP A 68 -10.70 3.46 -2.91
CA ASP A 68 -9.38 3.41 -3.55
C ASP A 68 -9.48 3.62 -5.06
N ILE A 69 -10.51 3.09 -5.71
CA ILE A 69 -10.79 3.35 -7.14
C ILE A 69 -11.09 4.84 -7.37
N ALA A 70 -11.90 5.47 -6.52
CA ALA A 70 -12.17 6.91 -6.62
C ALA A 70 -10.88 7.72 -6.51
N ARG A 71 -10.05 7.45 -5.51
CA ARG A 71 -8.74 8.10 -5.30
C ARG A 71 -7.77 7.86 -6.46
N TYR A 72 -7.73 6.64 -6.98
CA TYR A 72 -6.92 6.32 -8.16
C TYR A 72 -7.31 7.19 -9.37
N ARG A 73 -8.63 7.37 -9.58
CA ARG A 73 -9.17 8.19 -10.69
C ARG A 73 -8.95 9.69 -10.49
N GLU A 74 -9.05 10.17 -9.24
CA GLU A 74 -8.75 11.56 -8.87
C GLU A 74 -7.29 11.91 -9.07
N THR A 75 -6.38 10.94 -8.87
CA THR A 75 -4.96 11.10 -9.08
C THR A 75 -4.67 11.07 -10.58
N ARG A 76 -4.78 12.22 -11.23
CA ARG A 76 -4.45 12.37 -12.66
C ARG A 76 -2.97 12.15 -12.89
N ALA A 77 -2.60 11.95 -14.17
CA ALA A 77 -1.19 11.89 -14.56
C ALA A 77 -0.48 13.15 -14.06
N THR A 78 0.46 12.96 -13.14
CA THR A 78 1.32 14.00 -12.60
C THR A 78 2.71 13.86 -13.24
N GLU A 79 3.48 14.93 -13.25
CA GLU A 79 4.89 14.88 -13.67
C GLU A 79 5.80 14.26 -12.59
N HIS A 80 5.26 14.02 -11.39
CA HIS A 80 5.99 13.53 -10.23
C HIS A 80 5.34 12.26 -9.68
N PRO A 81 6.13 11.38 -9.03
CA PRO A 81 5.60 10.22 -8.32
C PRO A 81 4.53 10.58 -7.29
N VAL A 82 3.47 9.77 -7.24
CA VAL A 82 2.39 9.86 -6.25
C VAL A 82 2.39 8.58 -5.44
N PHE A 83 2.36 8.73 -4.11
CA PHE A 83 2.38 7.61 -3.19
C PHE A 83 0.97 7.30 -2.64
N PHE A 84 0.58 6.05 -2.67
CA PHE A 84 -0.70 5.57 -2.15
C PHE A 84 -0.47 4.84 -0.82
N ASP A 85 -1.11 5.32 0.26
CA ASP A 85 -1.15 4.58 1.54
C ASP A 85 -2.10 3.40 1.38
N ARG A 86 -1.57 2.26 1.00
CA ARG A 86 -2.25 1.10 0.43
C ARG A 86 -2.87 1.41 -0.93
N GLY A 87 -3.35 0.38 -1.60
CA GLY A 87 -3.95 0.51 -2.91
C GLY A 87 -5.06 -0.50 -3.15
N ILE A 88 -5.64 -0.42 -4.34
CA ILE A 88 -6.68 -1.34 -4.80
C ILE A 88 -6.27 -2.81 -4.59
N VAL A 89 -4.99 -3.15 -4.80
CA VAL A 89 -4.47 -4.51 -4.63
C VAL A 89 -4.57 -4.98 -3.18
N ASP A 90 -4.38 -4.10 -2.18
CA ASP A 90 -4.60 -4.43 -0.75
C ASP A 90 -6.06 -4.77 -0.47
N ALA A 91 -7.00 -3.97 -0.99
CA ALA A 91 -8.44 -4.21 -0.83
C ALA A 91 -8.89 -5.52 -1.51
N LEU A 92 -8.33 -5.82 -2.68
CA LEU A 92 -8.58 -7.07 -3.39
C LEU A 92 -8.09 -8.29 -2.59
N GLY A 93 -6.98 -8.17 -1.86
CA GLY A 93 -6.48 -9.21 -0.95
C GLY A 93 -7.48 -9.53 0.16
N ILE A 94 -8.10 -8.51 0.77
CA ILE A 94 -9.15 -8.70 1.77
C ILE A 94 -10.35 -9.47 1.16
N LEU A 95 -10.76 -9.11 -0.03
CA LEU A 95 -11.91 -9.74 -0.71
C LEU A 95 -11.63 -11.18 -1.14
N ASP A 96 -10.40 -11.48 -1.58
CA ASP A 96 -9.96 -12.84 -1.90
C ASP A 96 -9.93 -13.73 -0.65
N GLU A 97 -9.35 -13.25 0.45
CA GLU A 97 -9.35 -13.96 1.74
C GLU A 97 -10.76 -14.26 2.27
N GLN A 98 -11.72 -13.38 2.01
CA GLN A 98 -13.12 -13.55 2.38
C GLN A 98 -13.94 -14.33 1.34
N GLN A 99 -13.32 -14.79 0.25
CA GLN A 99 -13.99 -15.45 -0.88
C GLN A 99 -15.17 -14.60 -1.43
N ALA A 100 -15.06 -13.28 -1.32
CA ALA A 100 -16.09 -12.31 -1.72
C ALA A 100 -15.93 -11.83 -3.17
N MET A 101 -14.89 -12.31 -3.86
CA MET A 101 -14.61 -11.98 -5.25
C MET A 101 -13.91 -13.16 -5.94
N SER A 102 -14.25 -13.44 -7.18
CA SER A 102 -13.56 -14.46 -7.98
C SER A 102 -12.19 -13.97 -8.45
N LEU A 103 -11.26 -14.90 -8.69
CA LEU A 103 -9.93 -14.56 -9.21
C LEU A 103 -9.97 -13.81 -10.55
N GLY A 104 -10.94 -14.12 -11.41
CA GLY A 104 -11.11 -13.41 -12.69
C GLY A 104 -11.53 -11.95 -12.49
N GLU A 105 -12.38 -11.66 -11.50
CA GLU A 105 -12.73 -10.29 -11.14
C GLU A 105 -11.52 -9.54 -10.53
N VAL A 106 -10.78 -10.19 -9.63
CA VAL A 106 -9.55 -9.61 -9.06
C VAL A 106 -8.58 -9.25 -10.18
N GLU A 107 -8.33 -10.17 -11.13
CA GLU A 107 -7.45 -9.91 -12.27
C GLU A 107 -7.93 -8.73 -13.12
N ALA A 108 -9.24 -8.63 -13.36
CA ALA A 108 -9.83 -7.52 -14.11
C ALA A 108 -9.58 -6.17 -13.42
N TYR A 109 -9.72 -6.09 -12.10
CA TYR A 109 -9.40 -4.88 -11.34
C TYR A 109 -7.91 -4.52 -11.39
N VAL A 110 -7.04 -5.50 -11.16
CA VAL A 110 -5.58 -5.29 -11.20
C VAL A 110 -5.12 -4.79 -12.57
N ARG A 111 -5.74 -5.27 -13.66
CA ARG A 111 -5.47 -4.80 -15.03
C ARG A 111 -6.04 -3.41 -15.32
N SER A 112 -7.20 -3.10 -14.75
CA SER A 112 -7.90 -1.81 -15.00
C SER A 112 -7.28 -0.63 -14.26
N PHE A 113 -6.59 -0.90 -13.14
CA PHE A 113 -6.02 0.11 -12.24
C PHE A 113 -4.54 -0.20 -11.96
N PRO A 114 -3.66 -0.16 -12.97
CA PRO A 114 -2.26 -0.51 -12.78
C PRO A 114 -1.51 0.54 -11.99
N TYR A 115 -0.75 0.10 -10.99
CA TYR A 115 0.28 0.89 -10.31
C TYR A 115 1.66 0.63 -10.95
N ASN A 116 2.69 1.34 -10.49
CA ASN A 116 4.06 0.94 -10.78
C ASN A 116 4.30 -0.49 -10.31
N THR A 117 5.06 -1.27 -11.05
CA THR A 117 5.37 -2.66 -10.69
C THR A 117 6.15 -2.77 -9.39
N LEU A 118 6.84 -1.69 -8.98
CA LEU A 118 7.53 -1.60 -7.72
C LEU A 118 6.56 -1.17 -6.61
N VAL A 119 6.51 -1.96 -5.55
CA VAL A 119 5.71 -1.70 -4.33
C VAL A 119 6.64 -1.53 -3.14
N LEU A 120 6.47 -0.44 -2.42
CA LEU A 120 7.23 -0.12 -1.21
C LEU A 120 6.62 -0.87 -0.02
N LEU A 121 7.26 -1.92 0.45
CA LEU A 121 6.81 -2.71 1.58
C LEU A 121 7.42 -2.16 2.87
N MET A 122 6.57 -1.75 3.80
CA MET A 122 6.96 -1.27 5.12
C MET A 122 6.92 -2.45 6.10
N PRO A 123 8.08 -3.04 6.43
CA PRO A 123 8.12 -4.19 7.32
C PRO A 123 7.68 -3.78 8.75
N PRO A 124 7.16 -4.73 9.55
CA PRO A 124 6.92 -4.49 10.97
C PRO A 124 8.26 -4.14 11.64
N TRP A 125 8.23 -3.10 12.48
CA TRP A 125 9.41 -2.61 13.18
C TRP A 125 9.19 -2.63 14.69
N GLU A 126 9.80 -3.58 15.38
CA GLU A 126 9.57 -3.84 16.79
C GLU A 126 9.84 -2.61 17.68
N ALA A 127 10.90 -1.84 17.37
CA ALA A 127 11.28 -0.67 18.15
C ALA A 127 10.22 0.46 18.20
N ILE A 128 9.33 0.52 17.20
CA ILE A 128 8.26 1.51 17.13
C ILE A 128 6.87 0.87 17.18
N TYR A 129 6.80 -0.47 17.25
CA TYR A 129 5.54 -1.19 17.31
C TYR A 129 4.83 -0.91 18.63
N ARG A 130 3.62 -0.36 18.54
CA ARG A 130 2.76 -0.11 19.69
C ARG A 130 1.36 -0.61 19.39
N THR A 131 0.78 -1.30 20.36
CA THR A 131 -0.64 -1.61 20.35
C THR A 131 -1.41 -0.42 20.93
N ASP A 132 -2.53 -0.07 20.34
CA ASP A 132 -3.47 0.94 20.82
C ASP A 132 -4.91 0.45 20.61
N SER A 133 -5.91 1.25 20.98
CA SER A 133 -7.32 0.88 20.88
C SER A 133 -7.80 0.57 19.43
N GLU A 134 -7.03 0.95 18.43
CA GLU A 134 -7.30 0.65 17.01
C GLU A 134 -6.43 -0.50 16.49
N ARG A 135 -5.45 -0.99 17.31
CA ARG A 135 -4.42 -1.97 16.95
C ARG A 135 -4.25 -2.99 18.06
N ASP A 136 -5.02 -4.05 17.96
CA ASP A 136 -5.00 -5.20 18.86
C ASP A 136 -4.09 -6.35 18.39
N GLN A 137 -3.51 -6.25 17.19
CA GLN A 137 -2.63 -7.26 16.61
C GLN A 137 -1.28 -7.33 17.32
N THR A 138 -0.81 -8.55 17.56
CA THR A 138 0.54 -8.81 18.07
C THR A 138 1.61 -8.54 17.00
N PHE A 139 2.86 -8.34 17.43
CA PHE A 139 3.99 -8.18 16.49
C PHE A 139 4.15 -9.39 15.56
N ALA A 140 3.96 -10.62 16.08
CA ALA A 140 4.01 -11.83 15.28
C ALA A 140 2.91 -11.88 14.19
N GLU A 141 1.73 -11.35 14.46
CA GLU A 141 0.66 -11.20 13.46
C GLU A 141 1.01 -10.16 12.41
N ALA A 142 1.66 -9.06 12.81
CA ALA A 142 2.13 -8.05 11.87
C ALA A 142 3.20 -8.61 10.91
N VAL A 143 4.10 -9.48 11.41
CA VAL A 143 5.09 -10.18 10.57
C VAL A 143 4.37 -11.08 9.56
N ARG A 144 3.43 -11.93 10.01
CA ARG A 144 2.66 -12.80 9.10
C ARG A 144 1.87 -12.01 8.05
N ALA A 145 1.24 -10.91 8.45
CA ALA A 145 0.52 -10.03 7.53
C ALA A 145 1.46 -9.41 6.47
N CYS A 146 2.68 -9.06 6.86
CA CYS A 146 3.69 -8.53 5.93
C CYS A 146 4.09 -9.59 4.87
N GLU A 147 4.32 -10.84 5.27
CA GLU A 147 4.63 -11.95 4.36
C GLU A 147 3.45 -12.30 3.44
N SER A 148 2.22 -12.27 3.96
CA SER A 148 1.02 -12.46 3.16
C SER A 148 0.89 -11.38 2.09
N LEU A 149 1.14 -10.11 2.42
CA LEU A 149 1.14 -9.00 1.47
C LEU A 149 2.20 -9.21 0.37
N ARG A 150 3.43 -9.62 0.74
CA ARG A 150 4.50 -9.90 -0.22
C ARG A 150 4.06 -10.95 -1.23
N THR A 151 3.53 -12.09 -0.74
CA THR A 151 3.04 -13.20 -1.57
C THR A 151 1.88 -12.75 -2.45
N TRP A 152 0.94 -11.97 -1.91
CA TRP A 152 -0.21 -11.45 -2.63
C TRP A 152 0.19 -10.53 -3.78
N TYR A 153 1.09 -9.58 -3.53
CA TYR A 153 1.59 -8.69 -4.57
C TYR A 153 2.37 -9.43 -5.65
N ALA A 154 3.23 -10.40 -5.26
CA ALA A 154 3.99 -11.22 -6.20
C ALA A 154 3.09 -12.03 -7.14
N ARG A 155 1.92 -12.52 -6.67
CA ARG A 155 0.91 -13.21 -7.49
C ARG A 155 0.44 -12.39 -8.68
N TRP A 156 0.47 -11.07 -8.55
CA TRP A 156 0.01 -10.11 -9.55
C TRP A 156 1.18 -9.39 -10.25
N ASP A 157 2.35 -9.99 -10.30
CA ASP A 157 3.56 -9.50 -10.97
C ASP A 157 4.05 -8.14 -10.44
N TYR A 158 3.80 -7.82 -9.17
CA TYR A 158 4.44 -6.70 -8.49
C TYR A 158 5.69 -7.16 -7.75
N GLU A 159 6.73 -6.36 -7.80
CA GLU A 159 7.96 -6.53 -7.01
C GLU A 159 7.87 -5.70 -5.75
N THR A 160 8.02 -6.33 -4.57
CA THR A 160 8.05 -5.62 -3.30
C THR A 160 9.50 -5.34 -2.87
N ILE A 161 9.79 -4.08 -2.52
CA ILE A 161 11.07 -3.68 -1.92
C ILE A 161 10.81 -3.22 -0.49
N GLU A 162 11.54 -3.81 0.48
CA GLU A 162 11.45 -3.42 1.88
C GLU A 162 12.10 -2.07 2.14
N VAL A 163 11.31 -1.17 2.74
CA VAL A 163 11.83 0.09 3.25
C VAL A 163 12.55 -0.17 4.59
N PRO A 164 13.82 0.22 4.75
CA PRO A 164 14.60 -0.12 5.93
C PRO A 164 14.01 0.46 7.23
N CYS A 165 14.15 -0.28 8.33
CA CYS A 165 13.75 0.15 9.67
C CYS A 165 14.79 1.11 10.26
N THR A 166 14.77 2.37 9.86
CA THR A 166 15.74 3.39 10.24
C THR A 166 15.06 4.78 10.40
N ALA A 167 15.83 5.84 10.67
CA ALA A 167 15.32 7.20 10.83
C ALA A 167 14.50 7.66 9.62
N ILE A 168 13.51 8.53 9.86
CA ILE A 168 12.50 8.95 8.85
C ILE A 168 13.19 9.50 7.60
N ASP A 169 14.19 10.38 7.75
CA ASP A 169 14.89 10.97 6.59
C ASP A 169 15.63 9.95 5.76
N GLN A 170 16.25 8.94 6.39
CA GLN A 170 16.91 7.84 5.69
C GLN A 170 15.90 6.99 4.93
N ARG A 171 14.72 6.71 5.51
CA ARG A 171 13.63 5.99 4.84
C ARG A 171 13.12 6.76 3.63
N VAL A 172 12.90 8.06 3.77
CA VAL A 172 12.45 8.92 2.67
C VAL A 172 13.49 8.99 1.56
N ASN A 173 14.76 9.16 1.89
CA ASN A 173 15.83 9.15 0.89
C ASN A 173 15.94 7.80 0.17
N PHE A 174 15.83 6.68 0.90
CA PHE A 174 15.79 5.34 0.31
C PHE A 174 14.63 5.20 -0.69
N ILE A 175 13.42 5.63 -0.29
CA ILE A 175 12.23 5.57 -1.14
C ILE A 175 12.43 6.38 -2.41
N LEU A 176 12.88 7.63 -2.30
CA LEU A 176 13.05 8.50 -3.46
C LEU A 176 14.10 7.96 -4.43
N HIS A 177 15.22 7.47 -3.92
CA HIS A 177 16.26 6.84 -4.75
C HIS A 177 15.74 5.56 -5.44
N THR A 178 15.04 4.70 -4.68
CA THR A 178 14.45 3.47 -5.24
C THR A 178 13.42 3.75 -6.34
N VAL A 179 12.60 4.80 -6.17
CA VAL A 179 11.61 5.25 -7.16
C VAL A 179 12.30 5.81 -8.40
N GLU A 180 13.34 6.60 -8.23
CA GLU A 180 14.15 7.13 -9.33
C GLU A 180 14.81 6.01 -10.13
N ASP A 181 15.44 5.05 -9.46
CA ASP A 181 16.02 3.85 -10.10
C ASP A 181 14.97 3.06 -10.89
N ALA A 182 13.77 2.89 -10.32
CA ALA A 182 12.68 2.18 -11.00
C ALA A 182 12.21 2.89 -12.28
N LEU A 183 12.12 4.21 -12.24
CA LEU A 183 11.67 5.03 -13.37
C LEU A 183 12.75 5.13 -14.46
N THR A 184 14.02 5.14 -14.09
CA THR A 184 15.15 5.20 -15.02
C THR A 184 15.57 3.83 -15.58
N GLY A 185 15.00 2.74 -15.08
CA GLY A 185 15.31 1.37 -15.53
C GLY A 185 16.58 0.77 -14.91
N LEU A 186 17.21 1.43 -13.94
CA LEU A 186 18.47 0.99 -13.32
C LEU A 186 18.33 -0.17 -12.33
N THR A 187 17.09 -0.59 -11.99
CA THR A 187 16.84 -1.69 -11.01
C THR A 187 17.05 -3.10 -11.57
N ALA A 188 17.29 -3.25 -12.87
CA ALA A 188 17.40 -4.57 -13.52
C ALA A 188 18.69 -5.33 -13.20
N ASP A 189 19.78 -4.64 -12.80
CA ASP A 189 21.13 -5.25 -12.69
C ASP A 189 21.55 -5.69 -11.27
N ARG A 190 20.75 -5.44 -10.23
CA ARG A 190 21.14 -5.77 -8.84
C ARG A 190 20.93 -7.22 -8.41
N LYS A 191 20.38 -8.09 -9.24
CA LYS A 191 20.14 -9.53 -8.92
C LYS A 191 21.19 -10.48 -9.50
N GLY A 192 22.34 -9.99 -9.96
CA GLY A 192 23.40 -10.78 -10.61
C GLY A 192 24.75 -10.74 -9.90
N HIS A 193 24.79 -10.87 -8.55
CA HIS A 193 26.05 -11.17 -7.86
C HIS A 193 25.76 -11.93 -6.56
#